data_8e36131b357ff4270699dc0228d49c2a
#
_entry.id   8e36131b357ff4270699dc0228d49c2a
#
_cell.length_a   1.000
_cell.length_b   1.000
_cell.length_c   1.000
_cell.angle_alpha   90.00
_cell.angle_beta   90.00
_cell.angle_gamma   90.00
#
_symmetry.space_group_name_H-M   'P 1'
#
loop_
_entity.id
_entity.type
_entity.pdbx_description
1 polymer ?
#
loop_
_entity_poly.entity_id
_entity_poly.type
_entity_poly.pdbx_seq_one_letter_code
_entity_poly.pdbx_strand_id
1 'polypeptide(L)'
;MNLVILDGYALNPGDLSYDCLRQFGTLTIYDRTSPDELIARAIDADAVLTNKVVFGEREMAQLPRLRYIGVQATGYNIIDVEAARRHGITVTNIPAYSTDSVAQTVMGHLLNITQRIGHYAEENRAGRWSANPDFCYWDTPLVELRGKQMGIVGLGRTGMAVARLAQAFGMHVAAYTSKPQDALPEGIAKQSLDELFATSDVVSLHCPLTPDTHQLVNAERLALMKPTAILINTSRGPVVDEQALADALNGGVLYAAGIDVLCEEPPRSDSPLLHARNSFVTPHIAWAAKESRQRLMDT
;
A
#
# COMPACT_ATOMS: atom_id res chain seq x y z
N MET A 1 -14.15 8.47 -30.48
CA MET A 1 -14.03 7.38 -29.50
C MET A 1 -14.85 7.77 -28.28
N ASN A 2 -15.60 6.82 -27.71
CA ASN A 2 -16.31 7.03 -26.44
C ASN A 2 -15.44 6.47 -25.31
N LEU A 3 -14.94 7.35 -24.47
CA LEU A 3 -14.10 7.04 -23.32
C LEU A 3 -14.92 7.18 -22.04
N VAL A 4 -14.93 6.14 -21.22
CA VAL A 4 -15.67 6.12 -19.96
C VAL A 4 -14.73 5.87 -18.77
N ILE A 5 -14.77 6.73 -17.78
CA ILE A 5 -14.13 6.50 -16.47
C ILE A 5 -15.21 6.01 -15.51
N LEU A 6 -15.05 4.82 -14.92
CA LEU A 6 -16.08 4.17 -14.14
C LEU A 6 -16.05 4.51 -12.63
N ASP A 7 -14.88 4.91 -12.12
CA ASP A 7 -14.65 5.14 -10.68
C ASP A 7 -13.64 6.27 -10.45
N GLY A 8 -13.89 7.42 -11.12
CA GLY A 8 -12.97 8.54 -11.20
C GLY A 8 -12.69 9.25 -9.87
N TYR A 9 -13.61 9.16 -8.90
CA TYR A 9 -13.48 9.87 -7.61
C TYR A 9 -12.26 9.42 -6.81
N ALA A 10 -11.93 8.14 -6.82
CA ALA A 10 -10.79 7.62 -6.05
C ALA A 10 -9.45 8.24 -6.50
N LEU A 11 -9.29 8.48 -7.81
CA LEU A 11 -8.10 9.12 -8.36
C LEU A 11 -8.18 10.65 -8.29
N ASN A 12 -9.36 11.21 -8.54
CA ASN A 12 -9.58 12.66 -8.60
C ASN A 12 -10.82 13.06 -7.80
N PRO A 13 -10.69 13.37 -6.50
CA PRO A 13 -11.79 13.88 -5.69
C PRO A 13 -12.13 15.37 -5.98
N GLY A 14 -11.59 15.94 -7.06
CA GLY A 14 -11.86 17.32 -7.49
C GLY A 14 -10.64 18.24 -7.48
N ASP A 15 -9.45 17.72 -7.21
CA ASP A 15 -8.20 18.49 -7.14
C ASP A 15 -7.24 18.28 -8.34
N LEU A 16 -7.67 17.48 -9.32
CA LEU A 16 -6.99 17.21 -10.59
C LEU A 16 -7.96 17.37 -11.77
N SER A 17 -7.48 17.26 -13.02
CA SER A 17 -8.31 17.33 -14.22
C SER A 17 -8.10 16.14 -15.14
N TYR A 18 -9.19 15.60 -15.69
CA TYR A 18 -9.19 14.62 -16.77
C TYR A 18 -9.24 15.25 -18.17
N ASP A 19 -9.08 16.56 -18.31
CA ASP A 19 -9.26 17.26 -19.60
C ASP A 19 -8.29 16.80 -20.68
N CYS A 20 -7.09 16.32 -20.30
CA CYS A 20 -6.13 15.71 -21.22
C CYS A 20 -6.72 14.53 -22.03
N LEU A 21 -7.73 13.84 -21.50
CA LEU A 21 -8.37 12.71 -22.17
C LEU A 21 -9.40 13.13 -23.22
N ARG A 22 -9.91 14.38 -23.18
CA ARG A 22 -10.92 14.88 -24.13
C ARG A 22 -10.42 14.96 -25.57
N GLN A 23 -9.10 15.04 -25.76
CA GLN A 23 -8.50 14.98 -27.11
C GLN A 23 -8.74 13.65 -27.85
N PHE A 24 -9.06 12.59 -27.12
CA PHE A 24 -9.32 11.27 -27.71
C PHE A 24 -10.78 11.02 -28.06
N GLY A 25 -11.69 11.91 -27.69
CA GLY A 25 -13.11 11.82 -28.02
C GLY A 25 -14.05 12.28 -26.91
N THR A 26 -15.26 11.72 -26.90
CA THR A 26 -16.25 12.00 -25.87
C THR A 26 -15.86 11.33 -24.57
N LEU A 27 -15.69 12.11 -23.49
CA LEU A 27 -15.32 11.62 -22.18
C LEU A 27 -16.52 11.67 -21.22
N THR A 28 -16.92 10.54 -20.68
CA THR A 28 -17.90 10.40 -19.61
C THR A 28 -17.21 9.93 -18.33
N ILE A 29 -17.49 10.60 -17.20
CA ILE A 29 -16.86 10.29 -15.92
C ILE A 29 -17.94 9.95 -14.91
N TYR A 30 -17.83 8.80 -14.29
CA TYR A 30 -18.62 8.41 -13.13
C TYR A 30 -17.72 8.39 -11.89
N ASP A 31 -18.19 8.94 -10.81
CA ASP A 31 -17.46 8.96 -9.53
C ASP A 31 -17.25 7.56 -8.97
N ARG A 32 -18.30 6.74 -9.05
CA ARG A 32 -18.34 5.34 -8.60
C ARG A 32 -19.28 4.56 -9.49
N THR A 33 -18.99 3.28 -9.73
CA THR A 33 -19.85 2.38 -10.50
C THR A 33 -20.02 1.07 -9.75
N SER A 34 -21.26 0.74 -9.40
CA SER A 34 -21.59 -0.57 -8.83
C SER A 34 -21.56 -1.67 -9.92
N PRO A 35 -21.43 -2.95 -9.52
CA PRO A 35 -21.47 -4.06 -10.49
C PRO A 35 -22.72 -4.07 -11.37
N ASP A 36 -23.88 -3.70 -10.82
CA ASP A 36 -25.16 -3.68 -11.55
C ASP A 36 -25.25 -2.54 -12.57
N GLU A 37 -24.50 -1.45 -12.38
CA GLU A 37 -24.47 -0.29 -13.27
C GLU A 37 -23.43 -0.41 -14.40
N LEU A 38 -22.44 -1.32 -14.24
CA LEU A 38 -21.27 -1.39 -15.12
C LEU A 38 -21.68 -1.51 -16.58
N ILE A 39 -22.52 -2.47 -16.91
CA ILE A 39 -22.90 -2.73 -18.32
C ILE A 39 -23.63 -1.53 -18.92
N ALA A 40 -24.61 -0.98 -18.21
CA ALA A 40 -25.35 0.18 -18.68
C ALA A 40 -24.46 1.40 -18.96
N ARG A 41 -23.41 1.61 -18.12
CA ARG A 41 -22.48 2.73 -18.26
C ARG A 41 -21.41 2.53 -19.33
N ALA A 42 -21.04 1.28 -19.60
CA ALA A 42 -19.95 0.95 -20.51
C ALA A 42 -20.43 0.41 -21.88
N ILE A 43 -21.74 0.22 -22.11
CA ILE A 43 -22.30 -0.44 -23.32
C ILE A 43 -21.84 0.22 -24.62
N ASP A 44 -21.75 1.54 -24.64
CA ASP A 44 -21.32 2.30 -25.81
C ASP A 44 -19.84 2.72 -25.77
N ALA A 45 -19.09 2.29 -24.76
CA ALA A 45 -17.68 2.63 -24.59
C ALA A 45 -16.79 1.90 -25.62
N ASP A 46 -15.93 2.64 -26.27
CA ASP A 46 -14.80 2.09 -27.05
C ASP A 46 -13.60 1.83 -26.13
N ALA A 47 -13.46 2.64 -25.07
CA ALA A 47 -12.40 2.52 -24.06
C ALA A 47 -12.96 2.80 -22.67
N VAL A 48 -12.46 2.06 -21.67
CA VAL A 48 -12.79 2.22 -20.25
C VAL A 48 -11.51 2.47 -19.46
N LEU A 49 -11.58 3.42 -18.52
CA LEU A 49 -10.58 3.58 -17.47
C LEU A 49 -11.21 3.23 -16.12
N THR A 50 -10.49 2.47 -15.30
CA THR A 50 -10.99 2.06 -13.98
C THR A 50 -9.85 1.81 -12.99
N ASN A 51 -10.13 2.01 -11.70
CA ASN A 51 -9.21 1.71 -10.61
C ASN A 51 -9.59 0.40 -9.87
N LYS A 52 -10.89 0.18 -9.62
CA LYS A 52 -11.40 -0.92 -8.77
C LYS A 52 -12.57 -1.69 -9.36
N VAL A 53 -13.20 -1.23 -10.45
CA VAL A 53 -14.31 -1.97 -11.06
C VAL A 53 -13.80 -3.24 -11.72
N VAL A 54 -14.39 -4.37 -11.37
CA VAL A 54 -13.95 -5.70 -11.82
C VAL A 54 -14.49 -6.00 -13.21
N PHE A 55 -13.64 -6.52 -14.09
CA PHE A 55 -13.98 -7.00 -15.43
C PHE A 55 -13.56 -8.46 -15.56
N GLY A 56 -14.56 -9.34 -15.62
CA GLY A 56 -14.42 -10.74 -15.99
C GLY A 56 -14.98 -11.05 -17.37
N GLU A 57 -15.00 -12.33 -17.72
CA GLU A 57 -15.57 -12.85 -18.98
C GLU A 57 -17.02 -12.37 -19.19
N ARG A 58 -17.85 -12.43 -18.13
CA ARG A 58 -19.27 -12.06 -18.17
C ARG A 58 -19.50 -10.62 -18.56
N GLU A 59 -18.70 -9.70 -18.01
CA GLU A 59 -18.81 -8.26 -18.26
C GLU A 59 -18.33 -7.95 -19.69
N MET A 60 -17.17 -8.49 -20.08
CA MET A 60 -16.59 -8.25 -21.42
C MET A 60 -17.44 -8.77 -22.55
N ALA A 61 -18.09 -9.93 -22.38
CA ALA A 61 -18.98 -10.50 -23.37
C ALA A 61 -20.21 -9.62 -23.68
N GLN A 62 -20.60 -8.72 -22.77
CA GLN A 62 -21.74 -7.82 -22.93
C GLN A 62 -21.35 -6.44 -23.50
N LEU A 63 -20.06 -6.19 -23.76
CA LEU A 63 -19.52 -4.90 -24.19
C LEU A 63 -18.89 -5.00 -25.59
N PRO A 64 -19.70 -5.15 -26.66
CA PRO A 64 -19.22 -5.49 -28.01
C PRO A 64 -18.36 -4.40 -28.65
N ARG A 65 -18.44 -3.15 -28.17
CA ARG A 65 -17.65 -2.02 -28.65
C ARG A 65 -16.33 -1.86 -27.94
N LEU A 66 -16.18 -2.44 -26.75
CA LEU A 66 -15.00 -2.24 -25.90
C LEU A 66 -13.74 -2.83 -26.57
N ARG A 67 -12.70 -2.00 -26.69
CA ARG A 67 -11.40 -2.34 -27.30
C ARG A 67 -10.22 -2.10 -26.38
N TYR A 68 -10.43 -1.33 -25.30
CA TYR A 68 -9.35 -0.94 -24.42
C TYR A 68 -9.84 -0.80 -22.97
N ILE A 69 -9.07 -1.35 -22.03
CA ILE A 69 -9.23 -1.12 -20.59
C ILE A 69 -7.91 -0.60 -20.02
N GLY A 70 -7.92 0.64 -19.53
CA GLY A 70 -6.81 1.25 -18.79
C GLY A 70 -7.03 1.13 -17.30
N VAL A 71 -6.17 0.36 -16.61
CA VAL A 71 -6.23 0.25 -15.15
C VAL A 71 -5.47 1.41 -14.54
N GLN A 72 -6.18 2.29 -13.85
CA GLN A 72 -5.64 3.46 -13.15
C GLN A 72 -4.93 3.06 -11.84
N ALA A 73 -4.05 2.07 -11.92
CA ALA A 73 -3.29 1.51 -10.81
C ALA A 73 -2.08 0.71 -11.32
N THR A 74 -1.16 0.37 -10.42
CA THR A 74 -0.10 -0.61 -10.71
C THR A 74 -0.64 -2.05 -10.71
N GLY A 75 -1.50 -2.39 -9.73
CA GLY A 75 -2.15 -3.70 -9.67
C GLY A 75 -3.32 -3.78 -10.63
N TYR A 76 -3.43 -4.87 -11.39
CA TYR A 76 -4.47 -5.11 -12.40
C TYR A 76 -5.26 -6.40 -12.16
N ASN A 77 -5.21 -6.94 -10.96
CA ASN A 77 -5.90 -8.17 -10.58
C ASN A 77 -7.44 -8.08 -10.63
N ILE A 78 -7.99 -6.89 -10.85
CA ILE A 78 -9.42 -6.64 -11.10
C ILE A 78 -9.83 -7.00 -12.53
N ILE A 79 -8.90 -7.26 -13.45
CA ILE A 79 -9.18 -7.59 -14.85
C ILE A 79 -8.79 -9.04 -15.11
N ASP A 80 -9.72 -9.82 -15.64
CA ASP A 80 -9.41 -11.11 -16.27
C ASP A 80 -8.71 -10.87 -17.60
N VAL A 81 -7.38 -10.90 -17.58
CA VAL A 81 -6.53 -10.59 -18.74
C VAL A 81 -6.69 -11.62 -19.84
N GLU A 82 -6.94 -12.89 -19.49
CA GLU A 82 -7.16 -13.96 -20.47
C GLU A 82 -8.52 -13.80 -21.17
N ALA A 83 -9.56 -13.42 -20.44
CA ALA A 83 -10.84 -13.04 -21.02
C ALA A 83 -10.69 -11.83 -21.96
N ALA A 84 -10.01 -10.77 -21.51
CA ALA A 84 -9.74 -9.59 -22.34
C ALA A 84 -9.06 -9.95 -23.65
N ARG A 85 -8.06 -10.84 -23.60
CA ARG A 85 -7.37 -11.33 -24.79
C ARG A 85 -8.30 -12.07 -25.76
N ARG A 86 -9.20 -12.94 -25.24
CA ARG A 86 -10.19 -13.65 -26.07
C ARG A 86 -11.16 -12.70 -26.77
N HIS A 87 -11.54 -11.61 -26.08
CA HIS A 87 -12.44 -10.58 -26.65
C HIS A 87 -11.70 -9.50 -27.49
N GLY A 88 -10.38 -9.61 -27.67
CA GLY A 88 -9.60 -8.65 -28.43
C GLY A 88 -9.49 -7.27 -27.75
N ILE A 89 -9.59 -7.23 -26.42
CA ILE A 89 -9.50 -6.02 -25.60
C ILE A 89 -8.05 -5.85 -25.13
N THR A 90 -7.45 -4.71 -25.43
CA THR A 90 -6.12 -4.34 -24.91
C THR A 90 -6.24 -3.86 -23.47
N VAL A 91 -5.44 -4.42 -22.57
CA VAL A 91 -5.38 -4.02 -21.17
C VAL A 91 -4.02 -3.39 -20.89
N THR A 92 -4.03 -2.22 -20.24
CA THR A 92 -2.81 -1.58 -19.73
C THR A 92 -2.97 -1.21 -18.26
N ASN A 93 -1.84 -1.03 -17.59
CA ASN A 93 -1.77 -0.52 -16.22
C ASN A 93 -0.70 0.57 -16.14
N ILE A 94 -0.61 1.27 -14.98
CA ILE A 94 0.37 2.34 -14.76
C ILE A 94 1.41 1.87 -13.73
N PRO A 95 2.58 1.37 -14.14
CA PRO A 95 3.61 0.95 -13.20
C PRO A 95 4.37 2.15 -12.61
N ALA A 96 4.80 2.00 -11.35
CA ALA A 96 5.79 2.87 -10.70
C ALA A 96 5.40 4.35 -10.46
N TYR A 97 4.17 4.76 -10.71
CA TYR A 97 3.73 6.16 -10.52
C TYR A 97 3.79 6.61 -9.04
N SER A 98 3.62 5.69 -8.10
CA SER A 98 3.50 5.95 -6.65
C SER A 98 4.71 5.53 -5.83
N THR A 99 5.82 5.14 -6.43
CA THR A 99 6.99 4.60 -5.73
C THR A 99 7.43 5.47 -4.55
N ASP A 100 7.63 6.78 -4.78
CA ASP A 100 8.11 7.71 -3.76
C ASP A 100 7.03 8.00 -2.70
N SER A 101 5.76 8.10 -3.11
CA SER A 101 4.63 8.27 -2.19
C SER A 101 4.52 7.10 -1.22
N VAL A 102 4.61 5.85 -1.73
CA VAL A 102 4.59 4.66 -0.87
C VAL A 102 5.78 4.63 0.07
N ALA A 103 6.98 4.93 -0.42
CA ALA A 103 8.17 4.97 0.42
C ALA A 103 8.07 6.05 1.52
N GLN A 104 7.51 7.21 1.19
CA GLN A 104 7.23 8.27 2.17
C GLN A 104 6.22 7.80 3.22
N THR A 105 5.15 7.10 2.83
CA THR A 105 4.16 6.57 3.77
C THR A 105 4.75 5.51 4.70
N VAL A 106 5.65 4.64 4.21
CA VAL A 106 6.40 3.71 5.06
C VAL A 106 7.16 4.46 6.16
N MET A 107 7.89 5.51 5.79
CA MET A 107 8.60 6.35 6.77
C MET A 107 7.62 7.12 7.66
N GLY A 108 6.47 7.55 7.13
CA GLY A 108 5.40 8.18 7.90
C GLY A 108 4.87 7.27 9.01
N HIS A 109 4.55 6.01 8.70
CA HIS A 109 4.18 5.00 9.70
C HIS A 109 5.28 4.79 10.73
N LEU A 110 6.53 4.59 10.27
CA LEU A 110 7.66 4.37 11.16
C LEU A 110 7.86 5.53 12.13
N LEU A 111 7.86 6.76 11.63
CA LEU A 111 8.03 7.96 12.47
C LEU A 111 6.83 8.21 13.39
N ASN A 112 5.60 7.93 12.93
CA ASN A 112 4.42 8.01 13.79
C ASN A 112 4.50 7.02 14.97
N ILE A 113 4.95 5.78 14.71
CA ILE A 113 5.09 4.75 15.76
C ILE A 113 6.21 5.12 16.74
N THR A 114 7.36 5.59 16.24
CA THR A 114 8.56 5.83 17.05
C THR A 114 8.56 7.16 17.78
N GLN A 115 7.87 8.20 17.27
CA GLN A 115 7.87 9.55 17.81
C GLN A 115 6.49 10.02 18.31
N ARG A 116 5.40 9.41 17.86
CA ARG A 116 4.01 9.70 18.24
C ARG A 116 3.63 11.19 18.18
N ILE A 117 4.13 11.91 17.19
CA ILE A 117 3.97 13.37 17.07
C ILE A 117 2.49 13.79 17.10
N GLY A 118 1.61 13.08 16.39
CA GLY A 118 0.18 13.35 16.38
C GLY A 118 -0.46 13.24 17.77
N HIS A 119 -0.13 12.16 18.49
CA HIS A 119 -0.61 11.95 19.87
C HIS A 119 -0.22 13.10 20.78
N TYR A 120 1.07 13.47 20.82
CA TYR A 120 1.50 14.58 21.70
C TYR A 120 0.92 15.92 21.27
N ALA A 121 0.73 16.15 19.98
CA ALA A 121 0.08 17.37 19.50
C ALA A 121 -1.39 17.48 19.98
N GLU A 122 -2.13 16.39 20.00
CA GLU A 122 -3.51 16.32 20.49
C GLU A 122 -3.59 16.49 21.99
N GLU A 123 -2.75 15.78 22.76
CA GLU A 123 -2.66 15.91 24.22
C GLU A 123 -2.31 17.34 24.63
N ASN A 124 -1.43 18.00 23.89
CA ASN A 124 -1.03 19.39 24.18
C ASN A 124 -2.16 20.39 23.87
N ARG A 125 -2.96 20.17 22.82
CA ARG A 125 -4.19 20.97 22.57
C ARG A 125 -5.20 20.82 23.70
N ALA A 126 -5.26 19.62 24.31
CA ALA A 126 -6.10 19.35 25.49
C ALA A 126 -5.53 19.95 26.79
N GLY A 127 -4.37 20.63 26.75
CA GLY A 127 -3.80 21.35 27.89
C GLY A 127 -2.85 20.52 28.75
N ARG A 128 -2.54 19.29 28.38
CA ARG A 128 -1.72 18.38 29.20
C ARG A 128 -0.34 18.96 29.50
N TRP A 129 0.35 19.53 28.53
CA TRP A 129 1.67 20.10 28.73
C TRP A 129 1.62 21.35 29.63
N SER A 130 0.60 22.21 29.44
CA SER A 130 0.41 23.42 30.26
C SER A 130 0.15 23.09 31.75
N ALA A 131 -0.41 21.93 32.02
CA ALA A 131 -0.66 21.43 33.39
C ALA A 131 0.46 20.52 33.92
N ASN A 132 1.51 20.24 33.13
CA ASN A 132 2.60 19.36 33.52
C ASN A 132 3.59 20.13 34.45
N PRO A 133 4.06 19.53 35.56
CA PRO A 133 5.02 20.16 36.41
C PRO A 133 6.43 20.26 35.81
N ASP A 134 6.76 19.37 34.86
CA ASP A 134 8.04 19.30 34.19
C ASP A 134 8.01 20.00 32.85
N PHE A 135 9.17 20.39 32.30
CA PHE A 135 9.29 21.05 31.02
C PHE A 135 9.00 20.11 29.82
N CYS A 136 8.93 18.81 30.05
CA CYS A 136 8.62 17.79 29.07
C CYS A 136 7.90 16.58 29.68
N TYR A 137 7.28 15.75 28.84
CA TYR A 137 6.71 14.46 29.22
C TYR A 137 6.68 13.50 28.04
N TRP A 138 6.63 12.21 28.29
CA TRP A 138 6.38 11.16 27.31
C TRP A 138 5.66 9.97 27.98
N ASP A 139 4.79 9.30 27.21
CA ASP A 139 3.96 8.18 27.70
C ASP A 139 4.59 6.82 27.40
N THR A 140 5.39 6.79 26.35
CA THR A 140 6.06 5.58 25.87
C THR A 140 7.49 5.90 25.49
N PRO A 141 8.42 4.94 25.55
CA PRO A 141 9.78 5.15 25.08
C PRO A 141 9.79 5.64 23.64
N LEU A 142 10.39 6.80 23.40
CA LEU A 142 10.68 7.29 22.07
C LEU A 142 11.87 6.54 21.50
N VAL A 143 11.85 6.27 20.19
CA VAL A 143 12.84 5.39 19.55
C VAL A 143 13.63 6.16 18.51
N GLU A 144 14.96 6.13 18.61
CA GLU A 144 15.88 6.63 17.58
C GLU A 144 16.18 5.52 16.56
N LEU A 145 16.15 5.88 15.27
CA LEU A 145 16.31 4.91 14.16
C LEU A 145 17.77 4.58 13.84
N ARG A 146 18.72 5.49 14.16
CA ARG A 146 20.14 5.29 13.86
C ARG A 146 20.67 3.98 14.46
N GLY A 147 21.36 3.19 13.62
CA GLY A 147 21.93 1.90 14.01
C GLY A 147 20.94 0.73 14.09
N LYS A 148 19.63 0.98 13.92
CA LYS A 148 18.62 -0.09 13.83
C LYS A 148 18.61 -0.73 12.47
N GLN A 149 18.15 -1.98 12.36
CA GLN A 149 18.03 -2.71 11.11
C GLN A 149 16.63 -2.58 10.52
N MET A 150 16.57 -2.12 9.26
CA MET A 150 15.41 -2.19 8.37
C MET A 150 15.51 -3.45 7.51
N GLY A 151 14.64 -4.43 7.73
CA GLY A 151 14.45 -5.59 6.89
C GLY A 151 13.43 -5.31 5.79
N ILE A 152 13.82 -5.51 4.53
CA ILE A 152 12.97 -5.26 3.36
C ILE A 152 12.61 -6.56 2.67
N VAL A 153 11.33 -6.91 2.66
CA VAL A 153 10.81 -8.06 1.93
C VAL A 153 10.39 -7.63 0.53
N GLY A 154 11.20 -7.93 -0.48
CA GLY A 154 10.97 -7.50 -1.85
C GLY A 154 11.73 -6.22 -2.23
N LEU A 155 12.94 -6.35 -2.81
CA LEU A 155 13.79 -5.24 -3.21
C LEU A 155 13.53 -4.81 -4.67
N GLY A 156 12.24 -4.51 -4.99
CA GLY A 156 11.81 -3.86 -6.22
C GLY A 156 12.01 -2.34 -6.18
N ARG A 157 11.28 -1.59 -7.02
CA ARG A 157 11.37 -0.12 -7.06
C ARG A 157 11.03 0.51 -5.71
N THR A 158 9.91 0.12 -5.12
CA THR A 158 9.45 0.65 -3.82
C THR A 158 10.38 0.26 -2.68
N GLY A 159 10.71 -1.05 -2.57
CA GLY A 159 11.66 -1.51 -1.54
C GLY A 159 13.01 -0.81 -1.62
N MET A 160 13.50 -0.52 -2.83
CA MET A 160 14.72 0.25 -3.04
C MET A 160 14.60 1.72 -2.61
N ALA A 161 13.43 2.36 -2.86
CA ALA A 161 13.19 3.72 -2.38
C ALA A 161 13.14 3.76 -0.84
N VAL A 162 12.50 2.80 -0.21
CA VAL A 162 12.49 2.65 1.26
C VAL A 162 13.90 2.40 1.81
N ALA A 163 14.70 1.54 1.15
CA ALA A 163 16.08 1.28 1.55
C ALA A 163 16.92 2.57 1.62
N ARG A 164 16.82 3.41 0.59
CA ARG A 164 17.54 4.70 0.55
C ARG A 164 17.11 5.64 1.68
N LEU A 165 15.81 5.72 1.97
CA LEU A 165 15.31 6.53 3.08
C LEU A 165 15.77 5.98 4.43
N ALA A 166 15.72 4.66 4.63
CA ALA A 166 16.22 4.03 5.86
C ALA A 166 17.72 4.30 6.07
N GLN A 167 18.54 4.19 5.01
CA GLN A 167 19.97 4.55 5.06
C GLN A 167 20.20 6.03 5.41
N ALA A 168 19.37 6.95 4.87
CA ALA A 168 19.44 8.37 5.19
C ALA A 168 19.12 8.66 6.67
N PHE A 169 18.31 7.82 7.33
CA PHE A 169 18.09 7.84 8.78
C PHE A 169 19.18 7.11 9.58
N GLY A 170 20.26 6.66 8.95
CA GLY A 170 21.36 5.96 9.59
C GLY A 170 21.04 4.51 9.98
N MET A 171 20.01 3.92 9.41
CA MET A 171 19.66 2.52 9.63
C MET A 171 20.55 1.58 8.79
N HIS A 172 20.80 0.39 9.31
CA HIS A 172 21.31 -0.74 8.51
C HIS A 172 20.18 -1.34 7.69
N VAL A 173 20.47 -1.75 6.44
CA VAL A 173 19.45 -2.32 5.57
C VAL A 173 19.80 -3.77 5.22
N ALA A 174 18.84 -4.67 5.45
CA ALA A 174 18.87 -6.05 4.96
C ALA A 174 17.66 -6.30 4.04
N ALA A 175 17.81 -7.18 3.07
CA ALA A 175 16.74 -7.48 2.12
C ALA A 175 16.59 -8.99 1.86
N TYR A 176 15.34 -9.43 1.82
CA TYR A 176 14.94 -10.69 1.20
C TYR A 176 14.52 -10.41 -0.24
N THR A 177 15.24 -10.97 -1.20
CA THR A 177 15.04 -10.70 -2.63
C THR A 177 15.57 -11.86 -3.47
N SER A 178 15.01 -12.06 -4.67
CA SER A 178 15.52 -13.01 -5.67
C SER A 178 16.84 -12.57 -6.31
N LYS A 179 17.21 -11.28 -6.19
CA LYS A 179 18.47 -10.77 -6.73
C LYS A 179 19.66 -11.43 -6.02
N PRO A 180 20.76 -11.75 -6.71
CA PRO A 180 21.98 -12.21 -6.07
C PRO A 180 22.66 -11.07 -5.28
N GLN A 181 23.52 -11.42 -4.30
CA GLN A 181 24.15 -10.44 -3.40
C GLN A 181 24.99 -9.40 -4.15
N ASP A 182 25.72 -9.80 -5.16
CA ASP A 182 26.58 -8.96 -6.00
C ASP A 182 25.81 -7.95 -6.87
N ALA A 183 24.51 -8.18 -7.08
CA ALA A 183 23.62 -7.24 -7.76
C ALA A 183 22.90 -6.26 -6.80
N LEU A 184 23.16 -6.35 -5.49
CA LEU A 184 22.60 -5.42 -4.53
C LEU A 184 23.47 -4.16 -4.43
N PRO A 185 22.87 -2.97 -4.24
CA PRO A 185 23.62 -1.76 -3.94
C PRO A 185 24.44 -1.92 -2.65
N GLU A 186 25.54 -1.17 -2.61
CA GLU A 186 26.38 -1.08 -1.43
C GLU A 186 25.56 -0.70 -0.17
N GLY A 187 25.89 -1.34 0.95
CA GLY A 187 25.19 -1.11 2.22
C GLY A 187 23.86 -1.86 2.38
N ILE A 188 23.51 -2.76 1.46
CA ILE A 188 22.34 -3.65 1.58
C ILE A 188 22.81 -5.11 1.69
N ALA A 189 22.55 -5.73 2.84
CA ALA A 189 22.84 -7.14 3.06
C ALA A 189 21.70 -8.03 2.53
N LYS A 190 22.02 -9.17 1.88
CA LYS A 190 21.01 -10.18 1.57
C LYS A 190 20.85 -11.11 2.76
N GLN A 191 19.61 -11.40 3.13
CA GLN A 191 19.28 -12.36 4.20
C GLN A 191 18.22 -13.35 3.72
N SER A 192 18.18 -14.52 4.36
CA SER A 192 17.02 -15.41 4.27
C SER A 192 15.80 -14.73 4.91
N LEU A 193 14.60 -15.22 4.60
CA LEU A 193 13.37 -14.59 5.10
C LEU A 193 13.31 -14.67 6.64
N ASP A 194 13.57 -15.85 7.21
CA ASP A 194 13.46 -16.05 8.66
C ASP A 194 14.58 -15.31 9.42
N GLU A 195 15.80 -15.23 8.87
CA GLU A 195 16.88 -14.43 9.43
C GLU A 195 16.50 -12.92 9.44
N LEU A 196 15.90 -12.42 8.35
CA LEU A 196 15.45 -11.06 8.25
C LEU A 196 14.40 -10.73 9.32
N PHE A 197 13.42 -11.62 9.55
CA PHE A 197 12.43 -11.44 10.61
C PHE A 197 13.07 -11.47 12.01
N ALA A 198 14.01 -12.37 12.26
CA ALA A 198 14.65 -12.53 13.56
C ALA A 198 15.59 -11.37 13.93
N THR A 199 16.24 -10.75 12.94
CA THR A 199 17.30 -9.76 13.21
C THR A 199 16.85 -8.31 13.04
N SER A 200 15.74 -8.04 12.33
CA SER A 200 15.30 -6.69 12.04
C SER A 200 14.59 -6.02 13.22
N ASP A 201 14.81 -4.71 13.36
CA ASP A 201 14.04 -3.85 14.27
C ASP A 201 12.77 -3.33 13.58
N VAL A 202 12.80 -3.24 12.25
CA VAL A 202 11.66 -2.89 11.41
C VAL A 202 11.62 -3.84 10.22
N VAL A 203 10.47 -4.45 9.93
CA VAL A 203 10.24 -5.23 8.71
C VAL A 203 9.23 -4.51 7.83
N SER A 204 9.60 -4.24 6.58
CA SER A 204 8.73 -3.56 5.60
C SER A 204 8.49 -4.43 4.38
N LEU A 205 7.21 -4.61 4.03
CA LEU A 205 6.76 -5.53 2.99
C LEU A 205 6.54 -4.79 1.66
N HIS A 206 7.23 -5.25 0.60
CA HIS A 206 7.18 -4.69 -0.76
C HIS A 206 7.14 -5.77 -1.84
N CYS A 207 6.79 -7.01 -1.46
CA CYS A 207 6.57 -8.10 -2.40
C CYS A 207 5.17 -8.02 -3.02
N PRO A 208 4.96 -8.53 -4.25
CA PRO A 208 3.63 -8.70 -4.82
C PRO A 208 2.88 -9.81 -4.08
N LEU A 209 1.56 -9.80 -4.17
CA LEU A 209 0.73 -10.94 -3.74
C LEU A 209 0.77 -12.03 -4.81
N THR A 210 1.27 -13.18 -4.44
CA THR A 210 1.33 -14.41 -5.25
C THR A 210 0.95 -15.59 -4.36
N PRO A 211 0.76 -16.82 -4.90
CA PRO A 211 0.56 -17.99 -4.06
C PRO A 211 1.68 -18.19 -3.03
N ASP A 212 2.94 -17.87 -3.37
CA ASP A 212 4.11 -18.03 -2.48
C ASP A 212 4.20 -16.93 -1.42
N THR A 213 3.55 -15.79 -1.61
CA THR A 213 3.58 -14.65 -0.68
C THR A 213 2.26 -14.46 0.07
N HIS A 214 1.24 -15.25 -0.25
CA HIS A 214 0.00 -15.28 0.52
C HIS A 214 0.27 -15.75 1.95
N GLN A 215 -0.15 -14.95 2.95
CA GLN A 215 0.16 -15.18 4.37
C GLN A 215 1.66 -15.47 4.63
N LEU A 216 2.53 -14.80 3.87
CA LEU A 216 3.97 -14.87 4.08
C LEU A 216 4.33 -14.45 5.50
N VAL A 217 3.62 -13.48 6.07
CA VAL A 217 3.70 -13.10 7.48
C VAL A 217 2.60 -13.82 8.24
N ASN A 218 2.94 -14.95 8.84
CA ASN A 218 2.08 -15.79 9.65
C ASN A 218 2.55 -15.83 11.11
N ALA A 219 1.86 -16.58 11.97
CA ALA A 219 2.18 -16.68 13.40
C ALA A 219 3.63 -17.16 13.65
N GLU A 220 4.13 -18.10 12.85
CA GLU A 220 5.49 -18.64 13.00
C GLU A 220 6.56 -17.56 12.75
N ARG A 221 6.40 -16.76 11.67
CA ARG A 221 7.32 -15.65 11.35
C ARG A 221 7.20 -14.49 12.31
N LEU A 222 5.98 -14.18 12.76
CA LEU A 222 5.78 -13.16 13.80
C LEU A 222 6.50 -13.54 15.10
N ALA A 223 6.49 -14.83 15.47
CA ALA A 223 7.19 -15.32 16.64
C ALA A 223 8.74 -15.22 16.55
N LEU A 224 9.30 -15.07 15.36
CA LEU A 224 10.74 -14.79 15.19
C LEU A 224 11.11 -13.34 15.49
N MET A 225 10.15 -12.41 15.40
CA MET A 225 10.43 -10.98 15.52
C MET A 225 10.84 -10.60 16.95
N LYS A 226 11.63 -9.54 17.05
CA LYS A 226 11.98 -8.96 18.34
C LYS A 226 10.72 -8.37 19.02
N PRO A 227 10.56 -8.45 20.34
CA PRO A 227 9.44 -7.81 21.05
C PRO A 227 9.36 -6.28 20.85
N THR A 228 10.45 -5.66 20.43
CA THR A 228 10.53 -4.23 20.09
C THR A 228 10.35 -3.95 18.61
N ALA A 229 10.15 -4.97 17.77
CA ALA A 229 10.09 -4.82 16.33
C ALA A 229 8.78 -4.19 15.85
N ILE A 230 8.87 -3.55 14.68
CA ILE A 230 7.76 -2.91 13.98
C ILE A 230 7.57 -3.62 12.64
N LEU A 231 6.33 -3.97 12.30
CA LEU A 231 5.96 -4.46 10.97
C LEU A 231 5.27 -3.36 10.18
N ILE A 232 5.65 -3.17 8.90
CA ILE A 232 4.99 -2.20 8.02
C ILE A 232 4.52 -2.92 6.74
N ASN A 233 3.22 -2.82 6.44
CA ASN A 233 2.64 -3.35 5.20
C ASN A 233 1.95 -2.25 4.40
N THR A 234 2.57 -1.85 3.29
CA THR A 234 2.01 -0.97 2.25
C THR A 234 1.94 -1.69 0.90
N SER A 235 1.97 -3.04 0.92
CA SER A 235 1.97 -3.85 -0.31
C SER A 235 0.57 -4.40 -0.63
N ARG A 236 0.18 -5.51 -0.01
CA ARG A 236 -1.16 -6.12 -0.12
C ARG A 236 -1.57 -6.75 1.22
N GLY A 237 -2.83 -6.61 1.60
CA GLY A 237 -3.37 -7.19 2.84
C GLY A 237 -3.08 -8.67 2.99
N PRO A 238 -3.46 -9.53 2.02
CA PRO A 238 -3.29 -10.98 2.14
C PRO A 238 -1.85 -11.51 2.19
N VAL A 239 -0.84 -10.64 2.12
CA VAL A 239 0.56 -11.02 2.43
C VAL A 239 0.74 -11.29 3.93
N VAL A 240 -0.16 -10.76 4.76
CA VAL A 240 -0.17 -10.90 6.21
C VAL A 240 -1.40 -11.71 6.63
N ASP A 241 -1.24 -12.65 7.55
CA ASP A 241 -2.33 -13.21 8.32
C ASP A 241 -2.76 -12.18 9.36
N GLU A 242 -3.91 -11.52 9.13
CA GLU A 242 -4.40 -10.41 9.96
C GLU A 242 -4.74 -10.83 11.38
N GLN A 243 -5.29 -12.04 11.56
CA GLN A 243 -5.61 -12.54 12.88
C GLN A 243 -4.33 -12.86 13.66
N ALA A 244 -3.37 -13.53 13.02
CA ALA A 244 -2.09 -13.82 13.64
C ALA A 244 -1.33 -12.53 14.03
N LEU A 245 -1.38 -11.49 13.20
CA LEU A 245 -0.77 -10.19 13.51
C LEU A 245 -1.47 -9.50 14.68
N ALA A 246 -2.81 -9.50 14.71
CA ALA A 246 -3.57 -8.92 15.82
C ALA A 246 -3.28 -9.64 17.15
N ASP A 247 -3.23 -10.96 17.13
CA ASP A 247 -2.91 -11.78 18.31
C ASP A 247 -1.47 -11.51 18.79
N ALA A 248 -0.52 -11.40 17.85
CA ALA A 248 0.87 -11.09 18.18
C ALA A 248 1.05 -9.68 18.77
N LEU A 249 0.32 -8.67 18.26
CA LEU A 249 0.30 -7.32 18.83
C LEU A 249 -0.33 -7.28 20.22
N ASN A 250 -1.47 -7.94 20.39
CA ASN A 250 -2.16 -8.01 21.67
C ASN A 250 -1.37 -8.80 22.73
N GLY A 251 -0.65 -9.84 22.28
CA GLY A 251 0.24 -10.67 23.11
C GLY A 251 1.62 -10.03 23.38
N GLY A 252 1.96 -8.90 22.73
CA GLY A 252 3.26 -8.23 22.89
C GLY A 252 4.42 -9.02 22.25
N VAL A 253 4.16 -9.85 21.26
CA VAL A 253 5.19 -10.59 20.47
C VAL A 253 6.03 -9.61 19.66
N LEU A 254 5.37 -8.55 19.11
CA LEU A 254 6.05 -7.41 18.51
C LEU A 254 5.45 -6.10 19.04
N TYR A 255 6.17 -4.99 18.86
CA TYR A 255 5.79 -3.71 19.46
C TYR A 255 4.60 -3.06 18.75
N ALA A 256 4.64 -2.95 17.43
CA ALA A 256 3.64 -2.21 16.66
C ALA A 256 3.56 -2.66 15.19
N ALA A 257 2.46 -2.29 14.53
CA ALA A 257 2.34 -2.43 13.09
C ALA A 257 1.79 -1.16 12.42
N GLY A 258 2.36 -0.79 11.26
CA GLY A 258 1.87 0.25 10.34
C GLY A 258 1.27 -0.42 9.11
N ILE A 259 -0.03 -0.29 8.91
CA ILE A 259 -0.78 -1.06 7.91
C ILE A 259 -1.55 -0.10 7.01
N ASP A 260 -1.25 -0.07 5.72
CA ASP A 260 -2.01 0.73 4.75
C ASP A 260 -3.00 -0.11 3.94
N VAL A 261 -2.89 -1.44 4.01
CA VAL A 261 -3.68 -2.38 3.19
C VAL A 261 -4.23 -3.52 4.03
N LEU A 262 -5.48 -3.90 3.77
CA LEU A 262 -6.18 -5.00 4.47
C LEU A 262 -6.65 -6.08 3.48
N CYS A 263 -6.99 -7.25 4.00
CA CYS A 263 -7.50 -8.36 3.20
C CYS A 263 -8.85 -8.04 2.56
N GLU A 264 -9.70 -7.29 3.28
CA GLU A 264 -10.97 -6.76 2.81
C GLU A 264 -10.93 -5.23 2.86
N GLU A 265 -11.17 -4.57 1.73
CA GLU A 265 -11.16 -3.12 1.59
C GLU A 265 -12.43 -2.61 0.89
N PRO A 266 -13.29 -1.80 1.55
CA PRO A 266 -13.19 -1.32 2.94
C PRO A 266 -13.32 -2.46 3.96
N PRO A 267 -12.63 -2.36 5.11
CA PRO A 267 -12.70 -3.39 6.14
C PRO A 267 -14.05 -3.42 6.83
N ARG A 268 -14.43 -4.58 7.33
CA ARG A 268 -15.53 -4.71 8.28
C ARG A 268 -15.16 -4.03 9.60
N SER A 269 -16.16 -3.55 10.32
CA SER A 269 -15.95 -2.88 11.62
C SER A 269 -15.34 -3.78 12.70
N ASP A 270 -15.48 -5.11 12.54
CA ASP A 270 -14.92 -6.14 13.42
C ASP A 270 -13.55 -6.68 12.96
N SER A 271 -12.92 -6.07 11.96
CA SER A 271 -11.56 -6.44 11.50
C SER A 271 -10.56 -6.40 12.66
N PRO A 272 -9.79 -7.49 12.90
CA PRO A 272 -8.96 -7.62 14.09
C PRO A 272 -7.88 -6.54 14.19
N LEU A 273 -7.35 -6.08 13.07
CA LEU A 273 -6.30 -5.05 13.06
C LEU A 273 -6.81 -3.65 13.41
N LEU A 274 -8.12 -3.37 13.25
CA LEU A 274 -8.69 -2.09 13.69
C LEU A 274 -8.75 -1.96 15.21
N HIS A 275 -8.69 -3.07 15.95
CA HIS A 275 -8.83 -3.13 17.40
C HIS A 275 -7.58 -3.62 18.12
N ALA A 276 -6.55 -4.07 17.40
CA ALA A 276 -5.32 -4.56 17.99
C ALA A 276 -4.50 -3.42 18.61
N ARG A 277 -3.79 -3.72 19.70
CA ARG A 277 -2.88 -2.78 20.34
C ARG A 277 -1.76 -2.36 19.41
N ASN A 278 -1.42 -1.06 19.39
CA ASN A 278 -0.34 -0.49 18.56
C ASN A 278 -0.46 -0.85 17.05
N SER A 279 -1.66 -1.08 16.58
CA SER A 279 -1.99 -1.21 15.17
C SER A 279 -2.36 0.18 14.60
N PHE A 280 -1.60 0.65 13.61
CA PHE A 280 -1.80 1.95 12.96
C PHE A 280 -2.25 1.72 11.53
N VAL A 281 -3.57 1.73 11.32
CA VAL A 281 -4.18 1.43 10.01
C VAL A 281 -4.51 2.73 9.27
N THR A 282 -4.07 2.83 8.02
CA THR A 282 -4.45 3.89 7.08
C THR A 282 -5.26 3.30 5.91
N PRO A 283 -6.18 4.07 5.30
CA PRO A 283 -7.18 3.50 4.39
C PRO A 283 -6.66 3.39 2.94
N HIS A 284 -5.59 2.63 2.72
CA HIS A 284 -4.95 2.36 1.42
C HIS A 284 -4.60 3.66 0.65
N ILE A 285 -3.91 4.58 1.34
CA ILE A 285 -3.57 5.92 0.84
C ILE A 285 -2.08 6.12 0.53
N ALA A 286 -1.24 5.10 0.70
CA ALA A 286 0.20 5.22 0.45
C ALA A 286 0.54 5.71 -0.97
N TRP A 287 -0.35 5.45 -1.94
CA TRP A 287 -0.23 5.89 -3.34
C TRP A 287 -0.81 7.28 -3.61
N ALA A 288 -1.65 7.83 -2.72
CA ALA A 288 -2.64 8.86 -2.99
C ALA A 288 -2.12 10.31 -2.95
N ALA A 289 -0.80 10.54 -2.78
CA ALA A 289 -0.24 11.87 -2.89
C ALA A 289 -0.64 12.54 -4.21
N LYS A 290 -0.95 13.83 -4.18
CA LYS A 290 -1.42 14.58 -5.35
C LYS A 290 -0.48 14.45 -6.53
N GLU A 291 0.84 14.56 -6.30
CA GLU A 291 1.89 14.43 -7.30
C GLU A 291 1.93 13.02 -7.91
N SER A 292 1.65 12.01 -7.10
CA SER A 292 1.56 10.61 -7.53
C SER A 292 0.36 10.41 -8.45
N ARG A 293 -0.80 10.92 -8.05
CA ARG A 293 -2.05 10.86 -8.84
C ARG A 293 -1.91 11.65 -10.15
N GLN A 294 -1.21 12.81 -10.11
CA GLN A 294 -0.92 13.57 -11.32
C GLN A 294 -0.04 12.78 -12.28
N ARG A 295 1.05 12.15 -11.80
CA ARG A 295 1.90 11.27 -12.64
C ARG A 295 1.10 10.12 -13.26
N LEU A 296 0.16 9.55 -12.52
CA LEU A 296 -0.71 8.50 -13.05
C LEU A 296 -1.58 9.04 -14.19
N MET A 297 -2.14 10.25 -14.03
CA MET A 297 -2.99 10.88 -15.05
C MET A 297 -2.19 11.28 -16.30
N ASP A 298 -0.94 11.68 -16.14
CA ASP A 298 -0.07 12.12 -17.24
C ASP A 298 0.48 10.94 -18.05
N THR A 299 0.38 9.71 -17.53
CA THR A 299 0.85 8.47 -18.18
C THR A 299 -0.23 7.79 -18.96
#